data_4ef134bddce47962d20d53630a3e8dc6
#
_entry.id   4ef134bddce47962d20d53630a3e8dc6
#
_cell.length_a   1.000
_cell.length_b   1.000
_cell.length_c   1.000
_cell.angle_alpha   90.00
_cell.angle_beta   90.00
_cell.angle_gamma   90.00
#
_symmetry.space_group_name_H-M   'P 1'
#
loop_
_entity.id
_entity.type
_entity.pdbx_description
1 polymer ?
#
loop_
_entity_poly.entity_id
_entity_poly.type
_entity_poly.pdbx_seq_one_letter_code
_entity_poly.pdbx_strand_id
1 'polypeptide(L)'
;MRDHNPAKNYPLNQWCMGTMHEARGWTNTILIQDSLLYKYVNSLPVYKCPADRATTRSPWGGGGIPKVRSLAMSCFMNPLPGESRGRGKTYRKQSDFVLGPAMTWVTIDENPSSINDGWFVHESQTGFVDYPASYHNNAGGLSFADGHSEIKKWKSPAVQTFGKRVMTNPTLDRLDATWLYDRTTDFTQPWR
;
A
#
# COMPACT_ATOMS: atom_id res chain seq x y z
N MET A 1 -15.07 -10.59 -23.20
CA MET A 1 -14.62 -10.41 -21.80
C MET A 1 -13.17 -10.86 -21.71
N ARG A 2 -12.30 -10.01 -21.23
CA ARG A 2 -10.88 -10.37 -21.05
C ARG A 2 -10.64 -10.58 -19.56
N ASP A 3 -10.99 -11.74 -19.05
CA ASP A 3 -10.85 -12.05 -17.63
C ASP A 3 -9.41 -12.33 -17.20
N HIS A 4 -8.51 -12.46 -18.19
CA HIS A 4 -7.09 -12.71 -17.97
C HIS A 4 -6.27 -12.22 -19.16
N ASN A 5 -5.14 -11.54 -18.88
CA ASN A 5 -4.16 -11.21 -19.92
C ASN A 5 -3.03 -12.24 -19.86
N PRO A 6 -2.99 -13.23 -20.79
CA PRO A 6 -2.00 -14.30 -20.74
C PRO A 6 -0.55 -13.84 -20.84
N ALA A 7 -0.32 -12.67 -21.47
CA ALA A 7 1.02 -12.08 -21.55
C ALA A 7 1.50 -11.51 -20.21
N LYS A 8 0.58 -11.28 -19.26
CA LYS A 8 0.88 -10.64 -17.97
C LYS A 8 0.74 -11.59 -16.79
N ASN A 9 0.02 -12.71 -16.96
CA ASN A 9 -0.28 -13.72 -15.94
C ASN A 9 -0.87 -13.17 -14.63
N TYR A 10 -1.66 -12.07 -14.70
CA TYR A 10 -2.30 -11.44 -13.55
C TYR A 10 -3.81 -11.31 -13.75
N PRO A 11 -4.64 -11.49 -12.68
CA PRO A 11 -6.08 -11.25 -12.77
C PRO A 11 -6.37 -9.78 -13.11
N LEU A 12 -7.33 -9.53 -14.00
CA LEU A 12 -7.70 -8.18 -14.46
C LEU A 12 -8.58 -7.40 -13.47
N ASN A 13 -8.96 -8.00 -12.36
CA ASN A 13 -9.88 -7.43 -11.38
C ASN A 13 -9.19 -6.82 -10.15
N GLN A 14 -7.91 -6.47 -10.28
CA GLN A 14 -7.16 -5.78 -9.22
C GLN A 14 -7.10 -4.27 -9.45
N TRP A 15 -6.98 -3.50 -8.37
CA TRP A 15 -6.82 -2.05 -8.43
C TRP A 15 -5.51 -1.61 -9.09
N CYS A 16 -4.45 -2.41 -8.95
CA CYS A 16 -3.24 -2.39 -9.76
C CYS A 16 -2.72 -3.82 -9.90
N MET A 17 -2.06 -4.12 -11.00
CA MET A 17 -1.53 -5.45 -11.29
C MET A 17 -0.01 -5.48 -11.16
N GLY A 18 0.53 -6.71 -11.04
CA GLY A 18 1.96 -6.96 -11.04
C GLY A 18 2.63 -6.80 -9.69
N THR A 19 3.94 -6.98 -9.70
CA THR A 19 4.77 -6.92 -8.50
C THR A 19 5.97 -6.01 -8.70
N MET A 20 6.30 -5.27 -7.63
CA MET A 20 7.50 -4.43 -7.57
C MET A 20 8.75 -5.22 -7.14
N HIS A 21 8.65 -6.53 -6.85
CA HIS A 21 9.81 -7.40 -6.61
C HIS A 21 10.51 -7.81 -7.90
N GLU A 22 9.80 -7.81 -9.03
CA GLU A 22 10.34 -8.27 -10.30
C GLU A 22 10.61 -7.11 -11.27
N ALA A 23 11.73 -7.19 -11.97
CA ALA A 23 12.14 -6.16 -12.94
C ALA A 23 11.05 -5.87 -14.00
N ARG A 24 10.29 -6.88 -14.41
CA ARG A 24 9.17 -6.73 -15.36
C ARG A 24 8.01 -5.86 -14.84
N GLY A 25 7.88 -5.69 -13.52
CA GLY A 25 6.87 -4.84 -12.90
C GLY A 25 7.33 -3.39 -12.66
N TRP A 26 8.65 -3.16 -12.54
CA TRP A 26 9.20 -1.88 -12.07
C TRP A 26 8.83 -0.69 -12.95
N THR A 27 8.79 -0.89 -14.28
CA THR A 27 8.56 0.18 -15.26
C THR A 27 7.40 -0.09 -16.20
N ASN A 28 6.65 -1.17 -15.96
CA ASN A 28 5.58 -1.59 -16.84
C ASN A 28 4.27 -0.86 -16.50
N THR A 29 4.04 0.24 -17.19
CA THR A 29 2.82 1.07 -17.03
C THR A 29 1.53 0.35 -17.43
N ILE A 30 1.61 -0.68 -18.30
CA ILE A 30 0.45 -1.45 -18.74
C ILE A 30 -0.23 -2.18 -17.56
N LEU A 31 0.56 -2.61 -16.57
CA LEU A 31 0.03 -3.26 -15.35
C LEU A 31 -0.86 -2.31 -14.51
N ILE A 32 -0.65 -1.01 -14.63
CA ILE A 32 -1.50 0.03 -14.04
C ILE A 32 -2.65 0.38 -14.97
N GLN A 33 -2.36 0.62 -16.26
CA GLN A 33 -3.35 1.08 -17.24
C GLN A 33 -4.49 0.07 -17.49
N ASP A 34 -4.21 -1.23 -17.38
CA ASP A 34 -5.22 -2.29 -17.51
C ASP A 34 -5.91 -2.63 -16.18
N SER A 35 -5.61 -1.93 -15.09
CA SER A 35 -6.20 -2.19 -13.79
C SER A 35 -7.57 -1.52 -13.61
N LEU A 36 -8.35 -1.99 -12.61
CA LEU A 36 -9.74 -1.54 -12.41
C LEU A 36 -9.90 -0.05 -12.21
N LEU A 37 -9.00 0.60 -11.48
CA LEU A 37 -9.15 2.00 -11.11
C LEU A 37 -8.62 2.95 -12.19
N TYR A 38 -7.75 2.49 -13.08
CA TYR A 38 -7.12 3.38 -14.06
C TYR A 38 -8.13 4.09 -14.96
N LYS A 39 -9.19 3.42 -15.38
CA LYS A 39 -10.26 4.01 -16.21
C LYS A 39 -10.96 5.23 -15.58
N TYR A 40 -10.90 5.35 -14.25
CA TYR A 40 -11.47 6.50 -13.52
C TYR A 40 -10.44 7.60 -13.27
N VAL A 41 -9.18 7.22 -13.07
CA VAL A 41 -8.07 8.12 -12.76
C VAL A 41 -7.43 8.67 -14.03
N ASN A 42 -7.23 7.81 -15.02
CA ASN A 42 -6.60 8.07 -16.33
C ASN A 42 -5.28 8.88 -16.25
N SER A 43 -4.50 8.63 -15.19
CA SER A 43 -3.25 9.36 -14.93
C SER A 43 -2.26 8.46 -14.19
N LEU A 44 -1.15 8.11 -14.84
CA LEU A 44 -0.08 7.29 -14.24
C LEU A 44 0.60 7.96 -13.03
N PRO A 45 0.89 9.27 -13.03
CA PRO A 45 1.53 9.92 -11.89
C PRO A 45 0.78 9.78 -10.56
N VAL A 46 -0.53 9.53 -10.58
CA VAL A 46 -1.33 9.34 -9.36
C VAL A 46 -0.91 8.09 -8.57
N TYR A 47 -0.30 7.11 -9.23
CA TYR A 47 0.14 5.87 -8.59
C TYR A 47 1.52 5.97 -7.94
N LYS A 48 2.15 7.13 -8.02
CA LYS A 48 3.50 7.35 -7.49
C LYS A 48 3.63 8.67 -6.75
N CYS A 49 4.11 8.61 -5.51
CA CYS A 49 4.50 9.78 -4.75
C CYS A 49 5.67 10.49 -5.46
N PRO A 50 5.59 11.81 -5.71
CA PRO A 50 6.69 12.57 -6.35
C PRO A 50 7.99 12.56 -5.54
N ALA A 51 7.91 12.34 -4.21
CA ALA A 51 9.08 12.22 -3.34
C ALA A 51 9.74 10.84 -3.37
N ASP A 52 9.09 9.82 -3.98
CA ASP A 52 9.70 8.52 -4.20
C ASP A 52 10.77 8.58 -5.30
N ARG A 53 12.02 8.32 -4.92
CA ARG A 53 13.19 8.29 -5.81
C ARG A 53 13.58 6.89 -6.27
N ALA A 54 12.76 5.86 -5.98
CA ALA A 54 13.06 4.49 -6.35
C ALA A 54 13.21 4.32 -7.87
N THR A 55 14.26 3.62 -8.25
CA THR A 55 14.59 3.31 -9.64
C THR A 55 14.83 1.82 -9.84
N THR A 56 15.05 1.41 -11.09
CA THR A 56 15.44 0.04 -11.45
C THR A 56 16.82 -0.39 -10.91
N ARG A 57 17.62 0.55 -10.42
CA ARG A 57 18.95 0.27 -9.85
C ARG A 57 18.99 0.36 -8.34
N SER A 58 18.11 1.18 -7.74
CA SER A 58 18.14 1.41 -6.31
C SER A 58 16.77 1.83 -5.78
N PRO A 59 16.33 1.33 -4.63
CA PRO A 59 15.15 1.83 -3.95
C PRO A 59 15.29 3.26 -3.42
N TRP A 60 16.55 3.78 -3.38
CA TRP A 60 16.86 5.10 -2.82
C TRP A 60 17.24 6.14 -3.86
N GLY A 61 17.10 5.81 -5.15
CA GLY A 61 17.53 6.66 -6.26
C GLY A 61 18.98 6.39 -6.69
N GLY A 62 19.53 7.25 -7.54
CA GLY A 62 20.90 7.12 -8.01
C GLY A 62 21.04 6.36 -9.33
N GLY A 63 20.46 6.91 -10.39
CA GLY A 63 20.48 6.36 -11.76
C GLY A 63 19.45 5.26 -11.98
N GLY A 64 19.29 4.85 -13.22
CA GLY A 64 18.24 3.92 -13.65
C GLY A 64 16.92 4.61 -14.01
N ILE A 65 15.90 3.82 -14.33
CA ILE A 65 14.58 4.29 -14.72
C ILE A 65 13.71 4.37 -13.46
N PRO A 66 12.93 5.45 -13.22
CA PRO A 66 12.01 5.53 -12.09
C PRO A 66 10.99 4.39 -12.10
N LYS A 67 10.73 3.80 -10.94
CA LYS A 67 9.66 2.81 -10.77
C LYS A 67 8.30 3.49 -10.93
N VAL A 68 7.31 2.77 -11.47
CA VAL A 68 6.00 3.35 -11.85
C VAL A 68 5.03 3.52 -10.68
N ARG A 69 5.26 2.87 -9.53
CA ARG A 69 4.33 2.88 -8.40
C ARG A 69 5.07 2.93 -7.07
N SER A 70 4.50 3.67 -6.12
CA SER A 70 4.92 3.72 -4.72
C SER A 70 3.74 3.62 -3.75
N LEU A 71 2.51 3.56 -4.26
CA LEU A 71 1.31 3.40 -3.44
C LEU A 71 0.92 1.94 -3.33
N ALA A 72 0.38 1.56 -2.17
CA ALA A 72 -0.31 0.31 -1.94
C ALA A 72 -1.69 0.55 -1.32
N MET A 73 -2.62 -0.38 -1.51
CA MET A 73 -3.97 -0.32 -0.97
C MET A 73 -4.09 -1.27 0.22
N SER A 74 -4.87 -0.88 1.23
CA SER A 74 -5.18 -1.77 2.35
C SER A 74 -5.70 -3.13 1.85
N CYS A 75 -5.13 -4.21 2.35
CA CYS A 75 -5.53 -5.57 1.99
C CYS A 75 -6.98 -5.91 2.39
N PHE A 76 -7.63 -5.05 3.18
CA PHE A 76 -9.04 -5.19 3.53
C PHE A 76 -10.01 -4.53 2.52
N MET A 77 -9.49 -3.79 1.52
CA MET A 77 -10.29 -3.16 0.47
C MET A 77 -10.61 -4.14 -0.66
N ASN A 78 -11.77 -4.80 -0.56
CA ASN A 78 -12.29 -5.73 -1.57
C ASN A 78 -11.26 -6.78 -2.04
N PRO A 79 -10.66 -7.55 -1.13
CA PRO A 79 -9.69 -8.58 -1.48
C PRO A 79 -10.33 -9.61 -2.42
N LEU A 80 -9.52 -10.23 -3.26
CA LEU A 80 -9.96 -11.35 -4.09
C LEU A 80 -10.35 -12.55 -3.21
N PRO A 81 -11.27 -13.42 -3.70
CA PRO A 81 -11.60 -14.65 -3.00
C PRO A 81 -10.33 -15.48 -2.70
N GLY A 82 -10.12 -15.81 -1.42
CA GLY A 82 -8.95 -16.55 -0.94
C GLY A 82 -7.71 -15.70 -0.62
N GLU A 83 -7.72 -14.40 -0.90
CA GLU A 83 -6.63 -13.47 -0.55
C GLU A 83 -6.89 -12.72 0.76
N SER A 84 -8.08 -12.85 1.33
CA SER A 84 -8.37 -12.26 2.63
C SER A 84 -7.51 -12.95 3.68
N ARG A 85 -6.58 -12.19 4.26
CA ARG A 85 -5.69 -12.66 5.31
C ARG A 85 -6.17 -12.15 6.68
N GLY A 86 -6.04 -13.01 7.68
CA GLY A 86 -6.13 -12.64 9.08
C GLY A 86 -7.53 -12.38 9.61
N ARG A 87 -7.62 -11.66 10.67
CA ARG A 87 -8.83 -11.33 11.41
C ARG A 87 -9.22 -9.90 11.07
N GLY A 88 -10.47 -9.66 10.68
CA GLY A 88 -10.96 -8.33 10.42
C GLY A 88 -11.98 -8.27 9.29
N LYS A 89 -12.77 -7.22 9.28
CA LYS A 89 -13.82 -7.02 8.30
C LYS A 89 -13.23 -6.52 6.98
N THR A 90 -13.61 -7.15 5.87
CA THR A 90 -13.31 -6.65 4.53
C THR A 90 -14.35 -5.64 4.07
N TYR A 91 -13.93 -4.64 3.32
CA TYR A 91 -14.75 -3.54 2.82
C TYR A 91 -15.04 -3.72 1.34
N ARG A 92 -16.30 -3.94 0.96
CA ARG A 92 -16.74 -4.13 -0.42
C ARG A 92 -17.65 -3.01 -0.92
N LYS A 93 -18.24 -2.27 0.00
CA LYS A 93 -19.13 -1.15 -0.24
C LYS A 93 -19.02 -0.14 0.90
N GLN A 94 -19.49 1.08 0.67
CA GLN A 94 -19.38 2.17 1.63
C GLN A 94 -20.02 1.86 3.00
N SER A 95 -21.11 1.13 3.02
CA SER A 95 -21.77 0.73 4.29
C SER A 95 -20.99 -0.28 5.13
N ASP A 96 -19.88 -0.81 4.60
CA ASP A 96 -19.02 -1.75 5.33
C ASP A 96 -18.02 -1.05 6.24
N PHE A 97 -17.80 0.27 6.10
CA PHE A 97 -16.83 1.05 6.89
C PHE A 97 -17.34 1.28 8.32
N VAL A 98 -17.24 0.25 9.15
CA VAL A 98 -17.75 0.26 10.54
C VAL A 98 -16.95 1.18 11.48
N LEU A 99 -15.68 1.46 11.18
CA LEU A 99 -14.90 2.47 11.88
C LEU A 99 -15.28 3.90 11.48
N GLY A 100 -16.11 4.04 10.45
CA GLY A 100 -16.38 5.29 9.75
C GLY A 100 -15.40 5.57 8.62
N PRO A 101 -15.88 6.16 7.50
CA PRO A 101 -15.04 6.41 6.33
C PRO A 101 -13.84 7.33 6.60
N ALA A 102 -14.01 8.33 7.48
CA ALA A 102 -12.93 9.25 7.86
C ALA A 102 -11.84 8.62 8.73
N MET A 103 -12.12 7.47 9.33
CA MET A 103 -11.15 6.73 10.15
C MET A 103 -10.52 5.55 9.41
N THR A 104 -11.00 5.22 8.21
CA THR A 104 -10.53 4.04 7.47
C THR A 104 -9.63 4.47 6.31
N TRP A 105 -8.33 4.20 6.40
CA TRP A 105 -7.42 4.47 5.30
C TRP A 105 -7.59 3.46 4.16
N VAL A 106 -7.39 3.93 2.93
CA VAL A 106 -7.57 3.16 1.69
C VAL A 106 -6.24 2.89 1.00
N THR A 107 -5.44 3.93 0.77
CA THR A 107 -4.10 3.81 0.17
C THR A 107 -3.06 4.46 1.07
N ILE A 108 -1.83 3.97 0.94
CA ILE A 108 -0.68 4.44 1.72
C ILE A 108 0.55 4.50 0.82
N ASP A 109 1.40 5.49 1.05
CA ASP A 109 2.77 5.47 0.53
C ASP A 109 3.53 4.30 1.15
N GLU A 110 4.00 3.36 0.34
CA GLU A 110 4.76 2.20 0.80
C GLU A 110 6.25 2.37 0.54
N ASN A 111 7.05 1.86 1.49
CA ASN A 111 8.51 1.93 1.41
C ASN A 111 9.03 1.19 0.18
N PRO A 112 9.96 1.78 -0.60
CA PRO A 112 10.45 1.19 -1.85
C PRO A 112 11.22 -0.13 -1.68
N SER A 113 11.62 -0.48 -0.46
CA SER A 113 12.22 -1.77 -0.13
C SER A 113 11.23 -2.79 0.44
N SER A 114 10.01 -2.35 0.77
CA SER A 114 8.89 -3.18 1.24
C SER A 114 7.96 -3.54 0.10
N ILE A 115 7.63 -2.56 -0.73
CA ILE A 115 6.59 -2.68 -1.75
C ILE A 115 6.82 -3.86 -2.69
N ASN A 116 5.87 -4.77 -2.67
CA ASN A 116 5.88 -6.00 -3.48
C ASN A 116 4.72 -6.01 -4.48
N ASP A 117 3.52 -6.34 -4.06
CA ASP A 117 2.30 -6.36 -4.86
C ASP A 117 1.47 -5.07 -4.69
N GLY A 118 0.17 -5.13 -4.95
CA GLY A 118 -0.72 -3.96 -4.81
C GLY A 118 -1.25 -3.74 -3.40
N TRP A 119 -1.03 -4.67 -2.49
CA TRP A 119 -1.64 -4.67 -1.17
C TRP A 119 -0.66 -4.26 -0.08
N PHE A 120 -1.17 -3.54 0.91
CA PHE A 120 -0.47 -3.23 2.14
C PHE A 120 -1.12 -4.02 3.29
N VAL A 121 -0.35 -4.94 3.85
CA VAL A 121 -0.80 -5.81 4.95
C VAL A 121 -0.44 -5.18 6.29
N HIS A 122 -1.46 -4.86 7.09
CA HIS A 122 -1.24 -4.38 8.44
C HIS A 122 -2.28 -4.97 9.39
N GLU A 123 -1.86 -5.90 10.23
CA GLU A 123 -2.70 -6.71 11.12
C GLU A 123 -2.19 -6.77 12.57
N SER A 124 -1.21 -5.92 12.91
CA SER A 124 -0.52 -5.99 14.20
C SER A 124 -0.40 -4.63 14.85
N GLN A 125 -0.60 -4.60 16.16
CA GLN A 125 -0.33 -3.43 17.00
C GLN A 125 1.13 -3.33 17.48
N THR A 126 1.95 -4.32 17.19
CA THR A 126 3.32 -4.41 17.75
C THR A 126 4.41 -4.26 16.71
N GLY A 127 4.06 -4.24 15.41
CA GLY A 127 5.04 -4.14 14.33
C GLY A 127 4.36 -4.08 12.96
N PHE A 128 5.17 -4.13 11.91
CA PHE A 128 4.74 -3.98 10.53
C PHE A 128 5.06 -5.25 9.75
N VAL A 129 4.15 -5.66 8.87
CA VAL A 129 4.38 -6.66 7.81
C VAL A 129 4.93 -5.92 6.61
N ASP A 130 4.15 -4.99 6.07
CA ASP A 130 4.60 -4.03 5.06
C ASP A 130 4.93 -2.70 5.72
N TYR A 131 5.94 -2.01 5.23
CA TYR A 131 6.44 -0.79 5.86
C TYR A 131 5.95 0.45 5.14
N PRO A 132 5.37 1.41 5.86
CA PRO A 132 5.04 2.72 5.28
C PRO A 132 6.29 3.44 4.77
N ALA A 133 6.11 4.25 3.75
CA ALA A 133 7.17 5.14 3.31
C ALA A 133 7.41 6.29 4.29
N SER A 134 8.62 6.83 4.23
CA SER A 134 9.07 7.96 5.04
C SER A 134 9.60 9.12 4.19
N TYR A 135 9.00 9.32 3.00
CA TYR A 135 9.48 10.25 1.98
C TYR A 135 9.42 11.73 2.40
N HIS A 136 8.43 12.10 3.23
CA HIS A 136 8.12 13.47 3.59
C HIS A 136 8.68 13.81 4.98
N ASN A 137 10.01 13.83 5.11
CA ASN A 137 10.68 14.09 6.38
C ASN A 137 10.21 13.16 7.51
N ASN A 138 10.41 11.86 7.30
CA ASN A 138 9.92 10.77 8.16
C ASN A 138 8.39 10.67 8.23
N ALA A 139 7.70 11.07 7.18
CA ALA A 139 6.25 10.93 7.04
C ALA A 139 5.88 10.23 5.74
N GLY A 140 4.70 9.67 5.67
CA GLY A 140 4.08 9.09 4.48
C GLY A 140 2.65 9.59 4.28
N GLY A 141 2.18 9.58 3.04
CA GLY A 141 0.82 9.95 2.68
C GLY A 141 -0.14 8.78 2.85
N LEU A 142 -1.37 9.09 3.28
CA LEU A 142 -2.50 8.16 3.30
C LEU A 142 -3.71 8.84 2.69
N SER A 143 -4.55 8.06 1.99
CA SER A 143 -5.92 8.45 1.62
C SER A 143 -6.93 7.68 2.47
N PHE A 144 -8.09 8.28 2.72
CA PHE A 144 -9.16 7.73 3.53
C PHE A 144 -10.43 7.49 2.72
N ALA A 145 -11.33 6.68 3.26
CA ALA A 145 -12.53 6.24 2.54
C ALA A 145 -13.59 7.34 2.32
N ASP A 146 -13.50 8.47 3.01
CA ASP A 146 -14.31 9.66 2.77
C ASP A 146 -13.72 10.61 1.70
N GLY A 147 -12.51 10.30 1.19
CA GLY A 147 -11.81 11.05 0.16
C GLY A 147 -10.79 12.06 0.67
N HIS A 148 -10.64 12.25 1.99
CA HIS A 148 -9.56 13.10 2.49
C HIS A 148 -8.19 12.38 2.45
N SER A 149 -7.12 13.12 2.60
CA SER A 149 -5.76 12.60 2.71
C SER A 149 -5.01 13.24 3.88
N GLU A 150 -4.09 12.48 4.46
CA GLU A 150 -3.23 12.92 5.55
C GLU A 150 -1.76 12.63 5.26
N ILE A 151 -0.87 13.46 5.83
CA ILE A 151 0.55 13.18 5.94
C ILE A 151 0.84 12.75 7.37
N LYS A 152 1.04 11.45 7.59
CA LYS A 152 1.36 10.87 8.90
C LYS A 152 2.86 10.89 9.16
N LYS A 153 3.29 11.63 10.17
CA LYS A 153 4.68 11.60 10.64
C LYS A 153 4.92 10.37 11.52
N TRP A 154 5.87 9.54 11.11
CA TRP A 154 6.24 8.31 11.81
C TRP A 154 7.23 8.62 12.93
N LYS A 155 7.01 8.01 14.10
CA LYS A 155 7.92 8.03 15.24
C LYS A 155 8.84 6.79 15.25
N SER A 156 8.39 5.71 14.64
CA SER A 156 9.07 4.42 14.54
C SER A 156 10.41 4.53 13.81
N PRO A 157 11.54 4.24 14.45
CA PRO A 157 12.82 4.14 13.76
C PRO A 157 12.82 2.99 12.72
N ALA A 158 12.06 1.91 12.95
CA ALA A 158 11.94 0.80 12.02
C ALA A 158 11.33 1.26 10.69
N VAL A 159 10.29 2.12 10.71
CA VAL A 159 9.71 2.72 9.50
C VAL A 159 10.69 3.68 8.82
N GLN A 160 11.37 4.53 9.61
CA GLN A 160 12.27 5.56 9.08
C GLN A 160 13.51 4.97 8.41
N THR A 161 13.98 3.81 8.87
CA THR A 161 15.25 3.20 8.43
C THR A 161 15.09 1.90 7.63
N PHE A 162 13.84 1.44 7.41
CA PHE A 162 13.58 0.19 6.69
C PHE A 162 14.30 0.16 5.32
N GLY A 163 14.92 -0.98 5.02
CA GLY A 163 15.66 -1.17 3.77
C GLY A 163 17.09 -0.59 3.77
N LYS A 164 17.48 0.11 4.85
CA LYS A 164 18.86 0.57 5.11
C LYS A 164 19.42 -0.23 6.28
N ARG A 165 19.96 0.44 7.29
CA ARG A 165 20.24 -0.19 8.57
C ARG A 165 18.98 -0.07 9.43
N VAL A 166 18.24 -1.15 9.59
CA VAL A 166 17.02 -1.15 10.38
C VAL A 166 17.36 -0.96 11.87
N MET A 167 16.86 0.12 12.43
CA MET A 167 16.85 0.36 13.87
C MET A 167 15.44 0.11 14.39
N THR A 168 15.32 -0.31 15.64
CA THR A 168 14.03 -0.56 16.28
C THR A 168 13.96 0.15 17.62
N ASN A 169 12.75 0.56 17.96
CA ASN A 169 12.40 1.02 19.30
C ASN A 169 10.98 0.47 19.58
N PRO A 170 10.86 -0.62 20.37
CA PRO A 170 9.57 -1.30 20.52
C PRO A 170 8.43 -0.39 20.99
N THR A 171 8.71 0.63 21.79
CA THR A 171 7.69 1.59 22.24
C THR A 171 7.21 2.48 21.07
N LEU A 172 8.13 3.06 20.31
CA LEU A 172 7.81 3.94 19.20
C LEU A 172 7.22 3.17 18.01
N ASP A 173 7.75 1.96 17.75
CA ASP A 173 7.26 1.06 16.71
C ASP A 173 5.80 0.68 17.02
N ARG A 174 5.50 0.33 18.27
CA ARG A 174 4.15 0.01 18.71
C ARG A 174 3.19 1.20 18.61
N LEU A 175 3.62 2.42 18.92
CA LEU A 175 2.78 3.62 18.78
C LEU A 175 2.29 3.81 17.34
N ASP A 176 3.18 3.70 16.37
CA ASP A 176 2.81 3.87 14.96
C ASP A 176 2.05 2.67 14.40
N ALA A 177 2.44 1.44 14.78
CA ALA A 177 1.73 0.23 14.40
C ALA A 177 0.29 0.24 14.93
N THR A 178 0.08 0.62 16.20
CA THR A 178 -1.27 0.74 16.79
C THR A 178 -2.07 1.84 16.09
N TRP A 179 -1.47 3.00 15.81
CA TRP A 179 -2.17 4.09 15.11
C TRP A 179 -2.71 3.65 13.75
N LEU A 180 -1.91 2.89 12.99
CA LEU A 180 -2.32 2.38 11.68
C LEU A 180 -3.35 1.24 11.83
N TYR A 181 -3.15 0.33 12.79
CA TYR A 181 -4.05 -0.77 13.10
C TYR A 181 -5.47 -0.30 13.40
N ASP A 182 -5.62 0.71 14.26
CA ASP A 182 -6.92 1.28 14.67
C ASP A 182 -7.68 1.94 13.50
N ARG A 183 -7.00 2.14 12.36
CA ARG A 183 -7.54 2.76 11.14
C ARG A 183 -7.60 1.81 9.95
N THR A 184 -7.16 0.57 10.12
CA THR A 184 -7.13 -0.43 9.05
C THR A 184 -8.49 -1.09 8.87
N THR A 185 -8.99 -1.74 9.90
CA THR A 185 -10.31 -2.41 9.89
C THR A 185 -10.78 -2.70 11.31
N ASP A 186 -12.02 -3.17 11.43
CA ASP A 186 -12.53 -3.72 12.69
C ASP A 186 -12.05 -5.18 12.85
N PHE A 187 -11.04 -5.37 13.67
CA PHE A 187 -10.46 -6.66 13.99
C PHE A 187 -11.26 -7.46 15.02
N THR A 188 -12.34 -6.90 15.57
CA THR A 188 -13.23 -7.62 16.50
C THR A 188 -14.23 -8.51 15.78
N GLN A 189 -14.43 -8.26 14.48
CA GLN A 189 -15.36 -9.03 13.66
C GLN A 189 -14.69 -10.28 13.09
N PRO A 190 -15.38 -11.45 13.16
CA PRO A 190 -14.90 -12.63 12.47
C PRO A 190 -14.99 -12.44 10.95
N TRP A 191 -14.12 -13.16 10.25
CA TRP A 191 -14.16 -13.26 8.79
C TRP A 191 -15.54 -13.69 8.30
N ARG A 192 -16.09 -12.99 7.34
CA ARG A 192 -17.27 -13.40 6.57
C ARG A 192 -17.03 -13.22 5.08
#